data_2c25bc405671eaa538af2d0986f7fd6a
#
_entry.id   2c25bc405671eaa538af2d0986f7fd6a
#
_cell.length_a   1.000
_cell.length_b   1.000
_cell.length_c   1.000
_cell.angle_alpha   90.00
_cell.angle_beta   90.00
_cell.angle_gamma   90.00
#
_symmetry.space_group_name_H-M   'P 1'
#
loop_
_entity.id
_entity.type
_entity.pdbx_description
1 polymer ?
#
loop_
_entity_poly.entity_id
_entity_poly.type
_entity_poly.pdbx_seq_one_letter_code
_entity_poly.pdbx_strand_id
1 'polypeptide(L)'
;MAQCATLSYVRAMSADIASLFQLTRPAAESRIVVAMSGGVDSSVVAALAARSGAETIGVTLQLYNHGEAIKRPGACCAGQDIRDARAVADKLGIAHYVFDHESRFRAAVIDRFADDYVAGRTPIPCVRCNMSVKFTDLFALAKELGADCLATGHYVQRVIRTDGPELHRAVDTARDQSYFLFATTTAQLDYLRFPLGGMAKAQVRSLAAELGLTVAGKPDSQDICFVPDGDYAALVRTLRPDAGQPGDIVDVEGRVLGQHRGVLGFTVGQRRGLDLGGLVEPLYVVRIEAANNSVIVGPRAALAVRSARLSELNWIGAA
;
A
#
# COMPACT_ATOMS: atom_id res chain seq x y z
N MET A 1 -21.32 -18.46 40.02
CA MET A 1 -20.38 -19.32 39.26
C MET A 1 -20.33 -19.00 37.78
N ALA A 2 -21.42 -18.62 37.12
CA ALA A 2 -21.41 -18.26 35.69
C ALA A 2 -20.60 -16.99 35.34
N GLN A 3 -20.60 -15.97 36.20
CA GLN A 3 -19.83 -14.74 35.99
C GLN A 3 -18.29 -14.93 36.05
N CYS A 4 -17.82 -15.90 36.85
CA CYS A 4 -16.38 -16.16 36.96
C CYS A 4 -15.83 -16.92 35.72
N ALA A 5 -16.64 -17.80 35.13
CA ALA A 5 -16.29 -18.53 33.90
C ALA A 5 -16.25 -17.60 32.67
N THR A 6 -17.17 -16.62 32.60
CA THR A 6 -17.20 -15.64 31.51
C THR A 6 -15.99 -14.69 31.56
N LEU A 7 -15.59 -14.26 32.77
CA LEU A 7 -14.41 -13.42 32.98
C LEU A 7 -13.09 -14.14 32.62
N SER A 8 -12.97 -15.43 32.94
CA SER A 8 -11.79 -16.21 32.58
C SER A 8 -11.70 -16.49 31.09
N TYR A 9 -12.81 -16.73 30.42
CA TYR A 9 -12.88 -16.93 28.96
C TYR A 9 -12.54 -15.65 28.18
N VAL A 10 -13.09 -14.52 28.59
CA VAL A 10 -12.78 -13.20 28.00
C VAL A 10 -11.31 -12.83 28.21
N ARG A 11 -10.73 -13.17 29.37
CA ARG A 11 -9.31 -12.95 29.66
C ARG A 11 -8.39 -13.83 28.81
N ALA A 12 -8.75 -15.09 28.57
CA ALA A 12 -7.99 -15.99 27.70
C ALA A 12 -8.00 -15.50 26.22
N MET A 13 -9.19 -15.08 25.71
CA MET A 13 -9.30 -14.50 24.38
C MET A 13 -8.51 -13.20 24.24
N SER A 14 -8.48 -12.33 25.27
CA SER A 14 -7.71 -11.08 25.19
C SER A 14 -6.19 -11.31 25.22
N ALA A 15 -5.72 -12.35 25.93
CA ALA A 15 -4.31 -12.71 25.94
C ALA A 15 -3.84 -13.23 24.56
N ASP A 16 -4.66 -14.08 23.90
CA ASP A 16 -4.40 -14.54 22.54
C ASP A 16 -4.38 -13.39 21.54
N ILE A 17 -5.32 -12.44 21.65
CA ILE A 17 -5.36 -11.25 20.79
C ILE A 17 -4.15 -10.34 21.06
N ALA A 18 -3.77 -10.14 22.32
CA ALA A 18 -2.61 -9.33 22.69
C ALA A 18 -1.31 -9.87 22.07
N SER A 19 -1.20 -11.20 21.93
CA SER A 19 -0.03 -11.84 21.32
C SER A 19 0.20 -11.43 19.87
N LEU A 20 -0.87 -11.08 19.14
CA LEU A 20 -0.79 -10.59 17.75
C LEU A 20 -0.01 -9.27 17.63
N PHE A 21 0.04 -8.49 18.72
CA PHE A 21 0.74 -7.21 18.75
C PHE A 21 2.16 -7.34 19.32
N GLN A 22 2.57 -8.51 19.78
CA GLN A 22 3.93 -8.78 20.29
C GLN A 22 4.42 -7.65 21.21
N LEU A 23 3.58 -7.27 22.18
CA LEU A 23 3.88 -6.23 23.15
C LEU A 23 5.00 -6.68 24.10
N THR A 24 5.86 -5.75 24.46
CA THR A 24 6.97 -6.01 25.43
C THR A 24 6.56 -5.80 26.87
N ARG A 25 5.40 -5.16 27.10
CA ARG A 25 4.78 -4.89 28.40
C ARG A 25 3.39 -5.51 28.46
N PRO A 26 2.79 -5.66 29.64
CA PRO A 26 1.40 -6.07 29.76
C PRO A 26 0.46 -5.18 28.93
N ALA A 27 -0.54 -5.77 28.26
CA ALA A 27 -1.43 -5.01 27.38
C ALA A 27 -2.08 -3.83 28.10
N ALA A 28 -2.50 -4.00 29.35
CA ALA A 28 -3.12 -2.93 30.16
C ALA A 28 -2.20 -1.72 30.43
N GLU A 29 -0.89 -1.87 30.23
CA GLU A 29 0.11 -0.82 30.41
C GLU A 29 0.68 -0.33 29.08
N SER A 30 0.15 -0.84 27.99
CA SER A 30 0.63 -0.60 26.64
C SER A 30 -0.34 0.24 25.84
N ARG A 31 0.21 1.00 24.89
CA ARG A 31 -0.56 1.80 23.93
C ARG A 31 -0.25 1.35 22.51
N ILE A 32 -1.29 1.13 21.72
CA ILE A 32 -1.20 0.73 20.30
C ILE A 32 -1.76 1.85 19.45
N VAL A 33 -0.97 2.36 18.51
CA VAL A 33 -1.48 3.20 17.43
C VAL A 33 -1.81 2.31 16.24
N VAL A 34 -3.00 2.48 15.67
CA VAL A 34 -3.47 1.72 14.49
C VAL A 34 -3.62 2.67 13.29
N ALA A 35 -2.93 2.35 12.20
CA ALA A 35 -3.11 3.05 10.94
C ALA A 35 -4.46 2.64 10.32
N MET A 36 -5.44 3.54 10.33
CA MET A 36 -6.78 3.31 9.84
C MET A 36 -6.99 3.97 8.47
N SER A 37 -7.24 3.17 7.46
CA SER A 37 -7.49 3.64 6.08
C SER A 37 -8.98 3.68 5.72
N GLY A 38 -9.89 3.34 6.64
CA GLY A 38 -11.31 3.18 6.34
C GLY A 38 -11.67 1.91 5.57
N GLY A 39 -10.71 1.01 5.33
CA GLY A 39 -10.92 -0.30 4.75
C GLY A 39 -11.18 -1.38 5.79
N VAL A 40 -11.62 -2.57 5.32
CA VAL A 40 -11.93 -3.74 6.18
C VAL A 40 -10.73 -4.13 7.03
N ASP A 41 -9.56 -4.26 6.43
CA ASP A 41 -8.36 -4.79 7.06
C ASP A 41 -7.89 -3.92 8.24
N SER A 42 -7.73 -2.63 8.02
CA SER A 42 -7.33 -1.69 9.07
C SER A 42 -8.38 -1.60 10.20
N SER A 43 -9.65 -1.75 9.86
CA SER A 43 -10.74 -1.75 10.84
C SER A 43 -10.74 -3.01 11.71
N VAL A 44 -10.42 -4.17 11.14
CA VAL A 44 -10.22 -5.41 11.91
C VAL A 44 -9.03 -5.28 12.85
N VAL A 45 -7.90 -4.71 12.37
CA VAL A 45 -6.74 -4.45 13.24
C VAL A 45 -7.10 -3.53 14.41
N ALA A 46 -7.87 -2.47 14.16
CA ALA A 46 -8.34 -1.57 15.22
C ALA A 46 -9.23 -2.30 16.24
N ALA A 47 -10.13 -3.16 15.78
CA ALA A 47 -10.98 -3.95 16.64
C ALA A 47 -10.22 -5.00 17.47
N LEU A 48 -9.20 -5.63 16.88
CA LEU A 48 -8.31 -6.54 17.60
C LEU A 48 -7.47 -5.78 18.64
N ALA A 49 -6.93 -4.61 18.30
CA ALA A 49 -6.18 -3.78 19.23
C ALA A 49 -7.05 -3.35 20.42
N ALA A 50 -8.27 -2.86 20.18
CA ALA A 50 -9.21 -2.47 21.24
C ALA A 50 -9.58 -3.65 22.17
N ARG A 51 -9.59 -4.88 21.65
CA ARG A 51 -9.88 -6.10 22.42
C ARG A 51 -8.66 -6.71 23.11
N SER A 52 -7.46 -6.27 22.78
CA SER A 52 -6.22 -6.75 23.42
C SER A 52 -6.09 -6.32 24.88
N GLY A 53 -6.84 -5.30 25.28
CA GLY A 53 -6.74 -4.66 26.60
C GLY A 53 -5.72 -3.52 26.64
N ALA A 54 -5.05 -3.20 25.53
CA ALA A 54 -4.16 -2.04 25.41
C ALA A 54 -4.97 -0.77 25.11
N GLU A 55 -4.44 0.37 25.54
CA GLU A 55 -4.95 1.66 25.07
C GLU A 55 -4.76 1.76 23.56
N THR A 56 -5.85 1.95 22.82
CA THR A 56 -5.83 1.94 21.36
C THR A 56 -6.19 3.30 20.80
N ILE A 57 -5.37 3.80 19.89
CA ILE A 57 -5.59 5.07 19.19
C ILE A 57 -5.60 4.78 17.68
N GLY A 58 -6.69 5.15 17.01
CA GLY A 58 -6.78 5.13 15.56
C GLY A 58 -6.18 6.39 14.94
N VAL A 59 -5.42 6.24 13.88
CA VAL A 59 -4.86 7.37 13.11
C VAL A 59 -5.11 7.18 11.63
N THR A 60 -5.66 8.20 10.99
CA THR A 60 -5.83 8.29 9.54
C THR A 60 -5.01 9.42 8.98
N LEU A 61 -4.22 9.16 7.94
CA LEU A 61 -3.61 10.21 7.13
C LEU A 61 -4.53 10.55 5.97
N GLN A 62 -4.92 11.80 5.84
CA GLN A 62 -5.56 12.32 4.64
C GLN A 62 -4.48 12.57 3.61
N LEU A 63 -4.37 11.68 2.62
CA LEU A 63 -3.27 11.66 1.66
C LEU A 63 -3.59 12.43 0.38
N TYR A 64 -4.86 12.53 0.00
CA TYR A 64 -5.31 13.20 -1.21
C TYR A 64 -6.78 13.59 -1.12
N ASN A 65 -7.13 14.60 -1.90
CA ASN A 65 -8.50 15.05 -2.07
C ASN A 65 -8.91 14.86 -3.54
N HIS A 66 -9.75 13.88 -3.83
CA HIS A 66 -10.22 13.62 -5.20
C HIS A 66 -10.97 14.80 -5.83
N GLY A 67 -11.57 15.68 -5.03
CA GLY A 67 -12.31 16.84 -5.52
C GLY A 67 -11.43 17.88 -6.22
N GLU A 68 -10.18 18.04 -5.76
CA GLU A 68 -9.23 19.01 -6.36
C GLU A 68 -8.43 18.40 -7.51
N ALA A 69 -8.04 17.12 -7.41
CA ALA A 69 -7.22 16.47 -8.44
C ALA A 69 -7.96 16.23 -9.76
N ILE A 70 -9.29 16.10 -9.75
CA ILE A 70 -10.08 15.68 -10.92
C ILE A 70 -11.23 16.67 -11.24
N LYS A 71 -11.37 17.83 -10.63
CA LYS A 71 -12.42 18.83 -10.91
C LYS A 71 -13.84 18.25 -11.16
N ARG A 72 -14.18 17.10 -10.57
CA ARG A 72 -15.51 16.49 -10.62
C ARG A 72 -16.23 16.72 -9.29
N PRO A 73 -17.32 17.48 -9.28
CA PRO A 73 -18.18 17.59 -8.09
C PRO A 73 -18.73 16.21 -7.73
N GLY A 74 -18.49 15.74 -6.49
CA GLY A 74 -19.05 14.50 -5.96
C GLY A 74 -18.12 13.30 -5.85
N ALA A 75 -16.88 13.34 -6.33
CA ALA A 75 -15.90 12.26 -6.17
C ALA A 75 -15.14 12.36 -4.84
N CYS A 76 -15.75 11.98 -3.75
CA CYS A 76 -15.17 12.09 -2.40
C CYS A 76 -14.84 10.72 -1.78
N CYS A 77 -14.02 9.89 -2.45
CA CYS A 77 -13.60 8.61 -1.86
C CYS A 77 -12.76 8.80 -0.59
N ALA A 78 -11.81 9.75 -0.58
CA ALA A 78 -11.02 10.05 0.62
C ALA A 78 -11.88 10.49 1.80
N GLY A 79 -12.88 11.34 1.57
CA GLY A 79 -13.84 11.75 2.61
C GLY A 79 -14.70 10.60 3.12
N GLN A 80 -15.07 9.62 2.26
CA GLN A 80 -15.79 8.44 2.70
C GLN A 80 -14.92 7.52 3.55
N ASP A 81 -13.67 7.27 3.15
CA ASP A 81 -12.73 6.46 3.90
C ASP A 81 -12.47 7.01 5.31
N ILE A 82 -12.34 8.34 5.44
CA ILE A 82 -12.21 9.01 6.74
C ILE A 82 -13.48 8.85 7.58
N ARG A 83 -14.67 9.01 6.97
CA ARG A 83 -15.95 8.78 7.67
C ARG A 83 -16.10 7.34 8.15
N ASP A 84 -15.74 6.38 7.30
CA ASP A 84 -15.75 4.96 7.62
C ASP A 84 -14.81 4.64 8.79
N ALA A 85 -13.58 5.19 8.76
CA ALA A 85 -12.61 5.04 9.84
C ALA A 85 -13.14 5.62 11.17
N ARG A 86 -13.74 6.82 11.14
CA ARG A 86 -14.37 7.43 12.32
C ARG A 86 -15.51 6.59 12.86
N ALA A 87 -16.44 6.15 11.99
CA ALA A 87 -17.57 5.32 12.42
C ALA A 87 -17.13 4.00 13.06
N VAL A 88 -16.05 3.40 12.56
CA VAL A 88 -15.44 2.22 13.19
C VAL A 88 -14.81 2.58 14.54
N ALA A 89 -14.06 3.66 14.65
CA ALA A 89 -13.44 4.10 15.90
C ALA A 89 -14.48 4.42 16.97
N ASP A 90 -15.54 5.15 16.60
CA ASP A 90 -16.67 5.48 17.49
C ASP A 90 -17.35 4.21 18.01
N LYS A 91 -17.59 3.23 17.13
CA LYS A 91 -18.16 1.94 17.50
C LYS A 91 -17.27 1.15 18.46
N LEU A 92 -15.95 1.24 18.29
CA LEU A 92 -14.97 0.56 19.14
C LEU A 92 -14.70 1.32 20.46
N GLY A 93 -15.15 2.57 20.58
CA GLY A 93 -14.89 3.43 21.73
C GLY A 93 -13.42 3.84 21.85
N ILE A 94 -12.70 3.96 20.72
CA ILE A 94 -11.28 4.36 20.69
C ILE A 94 -11.14 5.80 20.19
N ALA A 95 -10.10 6.49 20.66
CA ALA A 95 -9.72 7.80 20.13
C ALA A 95 -9.30 7.68 18.67
N HIS A 96 -9.68 8.65 17.82
CA HIS A 96 -9.32 8.66 16.41
C HIS A 96 -8.92 10.06 15.96
N TYR A 97 -7.74 10.15 15.35
CA TYR A 97 -7.19 11.40 14.82
C TYR A 97 -6.99 11.32 13.32
N VAL A 98 -7.26 12.43 12.64
CA VAL A 98 -7.05 12.58 11.20
C VAL A 98 -6.03 13.68 11.00
N PHE A 99 -4.95 13.37 10.28
CA PHE A 99 -3.87 14.31 9.97
C PHE A 99 -3.84 14.59 8.48
N ASP A 100 -3.77 15.87 8.14
CA ASP A 100 -3.60 16.31 6.75
C ASP A 100 -2.15 16.08 6.30
N HIS A 101 -1.99 15.20 5.30
CA HIS A 101 -0.72 14.89 4.67
C HIS A 101 -0.80 15.04 3.14
N GLU A 102 -1.78 15.79 2.62
CA GLU A 102 -2.01 15.93 1.18
C GLU A 102 -0.80 16.52 0.46
N SER A 103 -0.27 17.63 0.94
CA SER A 103 0.92 18.28 0.34
C SER A 103 2.16 17.40 0.42
N ARG A 104 2.35 16.72 1.53
CA ARG A 104 3.46 15.78 1.76
C ARG A 104 3.36 14.57 0.84
N PHE A 105 2.17 13.97 0.71
CA PHE A 105 1.91 12.84 -0.17
C PHE A 105 2.06 13.23 -1.64
N ARG A 106 1.57 14.39 -2.03
CA ARG A 106 1.73 14.91 -3.38
C ARG A 106 3.21 14.99 -3.76
N ALA A 107 4.02 15.67 -2.96
CA ALA A 107 5.45 15.85 -3.25
C ALA A 107 6.24 14.54 -3.21
N ALA A 108 5.97 13.66 -2.23
CA ALA A 108 6.74 12.45 -2.02
C ALA A 108 6.33 11.29 -2.93
N VAL A 109 5.07 11.25 -3.39
CA VAL A 109 4.50 10.09 -4.11
C VAL A 109 3.97 10.49 -5.48
N ILE A 110 3.02 11.45 -5.57
CA ILE A 110 2.32 11.76 -6.82
C ILE A 110 3.25 12.44 -7.83
N ASP A 111 4.00 13.45 -7.41
CA ASP A 111 4.92 14.16 -8.31
C ASP A 111 6.04 13.25 -8.81
N ARG A 112 6.59 12.40 -7.92
CA ARG A 112 7.60 11.39 -8.32
C ARG A 112 7.02 10.33 -9.25
N PHE A 113 5.79 9.90 -9.03
CA PHE A 113 5.08 9.00 -9.93
C PHE A 113 4.99 9.59 -11.34
N ALA A 114 4.62 10.86 -11.46
CA ALA A 114 4.58 11.53 -12.74
C ALA A 114 5.98 11.65 -13.38
N ASP A 115 7.00 12.03 -12.61
CA ASP A 115 8.37 12.17 -13.09
C ASP A 115 8.97 10.84 -13.54
N ASP A 116 8.67 9.74 -12.87
CA ASP A 116 9.12 8.41 -13.28
C ASP A 116 8.50 8.00 -14.62
N TYR A 117 7.19 8.23 -14.82
CA TYR A 117 6.55 7.96 -16.11
C TYR A 117 7.12 8.82 -17.24
N VAL A 118 7.33 10.12 -16.98
CA VAL A 118 7.96 11.02 -17.96
C VAL A 118 9.35 10.53 -18.35
N ALA A 119 10.09 9.96 -17.42
CA ALA A 119 11.40 9.38 -17.65
C ALA A 119 11.39 7.96 -18.26
N GLY A 120 10.21 7.44 -18.65
CA GLY A 120 10.05 6.09 -19.21
C GLY A 120 10.23 4.95 -18.20
N ARG A 121 10.21 5.25 -16.91
CA ARG A 121 10.25 4.25 -15.82
C ARG A 121 8.86 3.85 -15.39
N THR A 122 8.70 2.64 -14.88
CA THR A 122 7.44 2.19 -14.28
C THR A 122 7.52 2.38 -12.77
N PRO A 123 6.81 3.38 -12.19
CA PRO A 123 6.86 3.65 -10.75
C PRO A 123 6.06 2.62 -9.95
N ILE A 124 6.44 2.45 -8.69
CA ILE A 124 5.69 1.66 -7.70
C ILE A 124 5.31 2.60 -6.55
N PRO A 125 4.23 3.40 -6.69
CA PRO A 125 3.89 4.45 -5.73
C PRO A 125 3.56 3.91 -4.33
N CYS A 126 3.04 2.68 -4.22
CA CYS A 126 2.74 2.06 -2.92
C CYS A 126 4.02 1.83 -2.08
N VAL A 127 5.14 1.46 -2.70
CA VAL A 127 6.43 1.36 -2.00
C VAL A 127 6.87 2.73 -1.51
N ARG A 128 6.82 3.74 -2.36
CA ARG A 128 7.16 5.13 -1.98
C ARG A 128 6.25 5.66 -0.86
N CYS A 129 4.95 5.39 -0.93
CA CYS A 129 4.00 5.77 0.10
C CYS A 129 4.34 5.13 1.45
N ASN A 130 4.59 3.81 1.48
CA ASN A 130 4.97 3.13 2.70
C ASN A 130 6.30 3.67 3.26
N MET A 131 7.31 3.84 2.41
CA MET A 131 8.65 4.28 2.80
C MET A 131 8.68 5.73 3.29
N SER A 132 8.05 6.69 2.55
CA SER A 132 8.26 8.13 2.76
C SER A 132 7.17 8.82 3.58
N VAL A 133 5.96 8.21 3.64
CA VAL A 133 4.80 8.82 4.30
C VAL A 133 4.32 7.93 5.43
N LYS A 134 3.81 6.73 5.13
CA LYS A 134 3.18 5.91 6.17
C LYS A 134 4.16 5.51 7.27
N PHE A 135 5.29 4.90 6.92
CA PHE A 135 6.23 4.40 7.94
C PHE A 135 7.25 5.41 8.42
N THR A 136 7.30 6.60 7.83
CA THR A 136 8.08 7.70 8.37
C THR A 136 7.22 8.60 9.26
N ASP A 137 6.13 9.11 8.69
CA ASP A 137 5.33 10.13 9.38
C ASP A 137 4.43 9.50 10.47
N LEU A 138 3.77 8.34 10.18
CA LEU A 138 3.00 7.62 11.22
C LEU A 138 3.89 7.04 12.33
N PHE A 139 5.12 6.65 12.00
CA PHE A 139 6.08 6.16 12.98
C PHE A 139 6.47 7.28 13.97
N ALA A 140 6.78 8.47 13.46
CA ALA A 140 7.07 9.63 14.29
C ALA A 140 5.87 9.99 15.18
N LEU A 141 4.69 10.09 14.57
CA LEU A 141 3.44 10.38 15.26
C LEU A 141 3.10 9.35 16.33
N ALA A 142 3.24 8.05 16.05
CA ALA A 142 2.97 7.03 17.04
C ALA A 142 3.91 7.12 18.24
N LYS A 143 5.18 7.47 18.02
CA LYS A 143 6.13 7.75 19.10
C LYS A 143 5.76 8.99 19.91
N GLU A 144 5.35 10.08 19.26
CA GLU A 144 4.89 11.30 19.92
C GLU A 144 3.64 11.04 20.78
N LEU A 145 2.76 10.15 20.32
CA LEU A 145 1.61 9.67 21.09
C LEU A 145 1.99 8.70 22.22
N GLY A 146 3.27 8.37 22.38
CA GLY A 146 3.77 7.46 23.41
C GLY A 146 3.35 6.01 23.21
N ALA A 147 3.12 5.58 21.96
CA ALA A 147 2.71 4.21 21.67
C ALA A 147 3.90 3.23 21.75
N ASP A 148 3.61 2.00 22.14
CA ASP A 148 4.59 0.90 22.16
C ASP A 148 4.79 0.28 20.78
N CYS A 149 3.79 0.40 19.90
CA CYS A 149 3.86 -0.06 18.53
C CYS A 149 2.88 0.66 17.61
N LEU A 150 3.15 0.57 16.30
CA LEU A 150 2.27 0.99 15.21
C LEU A 150 1.74 -0.27 14.49
N ALA A 151 0.43 -0.50 14.53
CA ALA A 151 -0.20 -1.63 13.87
C ALA A 151 -0.83 -1.21 12.54
N THR A 152 -0.75 -2.09 11.54
CA THR A 152 -1.30 -1.85 10.20
C THR A 152 -2.00 -3.09 9.65
N GLY A 153 -2.92 -2.88 8.71
CA GLY A 153 -3.65 -3.94 8.01
C GLY A 153 -2.88 -4.61 6.87
N HIS A 154 -1.56 -4.50 6.80
CA HIS A 154 -0.79 -5.17 5.76
C HIS A 154 -0.70 -6.67 5.98
N TYR A 155 -0.81 -7.43 4.88
CA TYR A 155 -0.65 -8.89 4.86
C TYR A 155 0.83 -9.24 4.69
N VAL A 156 1.54 -9.22 5.79
CA VAL A 156 2.93 -9.70 5.97
C VAL A 156 3.10 -10.18 7.40
N GLN A 157 4.12 -10.97 7.68
CA GLN A 157 4.44 -11.42 9.02
C GLN A 157 5.72 -10.79 9.53
N ARG A 158 5.71 -10.36 10.79
CA ARG A 158 6.89 -10.00 11.55
C ARG A 158 7.26 -11.18 12.44
N VAL A 159 8.41 -11.76 12.19
CA VAL A 159 8.94 -12.89 12.94
C VAL A 159 10.14 -12.43 13.75
N ILE A 160 10.15 -12.70 15.05
CA ILE A 160 11.29 -12.39 15.93
C ILE A 160 12.26 -13.55 15.88
N ARG A 161 13.52 -13.26 15.58
CA ARG A 161 14.65 -14.18 15.65
C ARG A 161 15.68 -13.66 16.64
N THR A 162 16.70 -14.49 16.84
CA THR A 162 17.84 -14.16 17.72
C THR A 162 18.52 -12.84 17.31
N ASP A 163 18.57 -12.59 16.00
CA ASP A 163 19.29 -11.46 15.41
C ASP A 163 18.35 -10.25 15.14
N GLY A 164 17.09 -10.33 15.56
CA GLY A 164 16.12 -9.27 15.43
C GLY A 164 14.86 -9.64 14.64
N PRO A 165 14.04 -8.63 14.29
CA PRO A 165 12.81 -8.87 13.54
C PRO A 165 13.08 -9.12 12.06
N GLU A 166 12.42 -10.13 11.51
CA GLU A 166 12.41 -10.47 10.09
C GLU A 166 11.05 -10.16 9.47
N LEU A 167 11.05 -9.76 8.19
CA LEU A 167 9.84 -9.59 7.38
C LEU A 167 9.60 -10.84 6.54
N HIS A 168 8.51 -11.54 6.81
CA HIS A 168 8.11 -12.75 6.10
C HIS A 168 6.84 -12.50 5.27
N ARG A 169 6.65 -13.35 4.25
CA ARG A 169 5.42 -13.36 3.46
C ARG A 169 4.21 -13.68 4.32
N ALA A 170 3.04 -13.18 3.90
CA ALA A 170 1.78 -13.56 4.50
C ALA A 170 1.47 -15.05 4.32
N VAL A 171 0.66 -15.62 5.21
CA VAL A 171 0.10 -16.96 5.04
C VAL A 171 -0.81 -17.02 3.80
N ASP A 172 -1.63 -15.98 3.60
CA ASP A 172 -2.40 -15.82 2.36
C ASP A 172 -1.49 -15.26 1.25
N THR A 173 -0.89 -16.15 0.47
CA THR A 173 0.05 -15.80 -0.59
C THR A 173 -0.59 -14.98 -1.72
N ALA A 174 -1.92 -15.08 -1.91
CA ALA A 174 -2.65 -14.28 -2.88
C ALA A 174 -2.82 -12.83 -2.42
N ARG A 175 -2.60 -12.57 -1.14
CA ARG A 175 -2.70 -11.25 -0.51
C ARG A 175 -1.37 -10.73 0.02
N ASP A 176 -0.28 -11.46 -0.19
CA ASP A 176 1.04 -11.08 0.28
C ASP A 176 1.45 -9.69 -0.20
N GLN A 177 1.84 -8.84 0.74
CA GLN A 177 2.24 -7.46 0.49
C GLN A 177 3.72 -7.19 0.82
N SER A 178 4.51 -8.25 1.03
CA SER A 178 5.95 -8.12 1.32
C SER A 178 6.71 -7.33 0.25
N TYR A 179 6.29 -7.47 -1.02
CA TYR A 179 6.82 -6.69 -2.14
C TYR A 179 6.70 -5.17 -1.94
N PHE A 180 5.61 -4.70 -1.32
CA PHE A 180 5.41 -3.27 -1.09
C PHE A 180 6.11 -2.73 0.16
N LEU A 181 6.71 -3.63 0.96
CA LEU A 181 7.35 -3.32 2.22
C LEU A 181 8.86 -3.61 2.25
N PHE A 182 9.47 -3.94 1.11
CA PHE A 182 10.89 -4.29 1.05
C PHE A 182 11.82 -3.16 1.54
N ALA A 183 11.37 -1.92 1.48
CA ALA A 183 12.13 -0.75 1.93
C ALA A 183 11.95 -0.45 3.44
N THR A 184 11.22 -1.29 4.19
CA THR A 184 11.04 -1.14 5.64
C THR A 184 12.37 -1.41 6.35
N THR A 185 12.87 -0.44 7.11
CA THR A 185 14.12 -0.58 7.87
C THR A 185 13.93 -1.49 9.10
N THR A 186 15.03 -2.05 9.62
CA THR A 186 15.00 -2.86 10.84
C THR A 186 14.37 -2.09 12.02
N ALA A 187 14.69 -0.82 12.18
CA ALA A 187 14.11 0.01 13.24
C ALA A 187 12.60 0.23 13.09
N GLN A 188 12.12 0.38 11.84
CA GLN A 188 10.69 0.44 11.56
C GLN A 188 10.02 -0.91 11.81
N LEU A 189 10.63 -2.00 11.34
CA LEU A 189 10.10 -3.35 11.51
C LEU A 189 10.01 -3.75 12.98
N ASP A 190 10.94 -3.28 13.81
CA ASP A 190 10.89 -3.52 15.25
C ASP A 190 9.66 -2.88 15.90
N TYR A 191 9.22 -1.75 15.41
CA TYR A 191 8.07 -1.01 15.95
C TYR A 191 6.74 -1.35 15.28
N LEU A 192 6.74 -1.85 14.03
CA LEU A 192 5.55 -2.19 13.27
C LEU A 192 4.94 -3.53 13.71
N ARG A 193 3.61 -3.62 13.63
CA ARG A 193 2.86 -4.85 13.87
C ARG A 193 1.90 -5.12 12.72
N PHE A 194 1.82 -6.40 12.34
CA PHE A 194 1.02 -6.89 11.21
C PHE A 194 0.09 -8.02 11.66
N PRO A 195 -0.97 -7.72 12.43
CA PRO A 195 -1.82 -8.76 13.03
C PRO A 195 -2.50 -9.68 12.02
N LEU A 196 -2.66 -9.23 10.78
CA LEU A 196 -3.34 -9.99 9.72
C LEU A 196 -2.42 -10.93 8.93
N GLY A 197 -1.11 -10.85 9.12
CA GLY A 197 -0.14 -11.63 8.35
C GLY A 197 -0.29 -13.14 8.46
N GLY A 198 -0.82 -13.63 9.59
CA GLY A 198 -1.13 -15.04 9.84
C GLY A 198 -2.54 -15.48 9.43
N MET A 199 -3.35 -14.59 8.81
CA MET A 199 -4.76 -14.84 8.51
C MET A 199 -5.03 -14.84 7.00
N ALA A 200 -5.92 -15.73 6.55
CA ALA A 200 -6.46 -15.65 5.20
C ALA A 200 -7.48 -14.49 5.10
N LYS A 201 -7.59 -13.86 3.92
CA LYS A 201 -8.52 -12.74 3.68
C LYS A 201 -9.97 -13.09 4.02
N ALA A 202 -10.39 -14.32 3.72
CA ALA A 202 -11.74 -14.79 4.06
C ALA A 202 -11.99 -14.76 5.58
N GLN A 203 -10.99 -15.17 6.38
CA GLN A 203 -11.08 -15.13 7.85
C GLN A 203 -11.20 -13.69 8.36
N VAL A 204 -10.42 -12.75 7.78
CA VAL A 204 -10.48 -11.33 8.13
C VAL A 204 -11.86 -10.74 7.83
N ARG A 205 -12.50 -11.11 6.70
CA ARG A 205 -13.87 -10.67 6.39
C ARG A 205 -14.91 -11.28 7.31
N SER A 206 -14.81 -12.57 7.64
CA SER A 206 -15.69 -13.21 8.62
C SER A 206 -15.59 -12.51 9.97
N LEU A 207 -14.36 -12.24 10.43
CA LEU A 207 -14.11 -11.53 11.67
C LEU A 207 -14.69 -10.11 11.65
N ALA A 208 -14.55 -9.39 10.54
CA ALA A 208 -15.18 -8.07 10.39
C ALA A 208 -16.70 -8.11 10.53
N ALA A 209 -17.35 -9.15 9.97
CA ALA A 209 -18.78 -9.35 10.06
C ALA A 209 -19.20 -9.74 11.51
N GLU A 210 -18.49 -10.68 12.15
CA GLU A 210 -18.72 -11.10 13.54
C GLU A 210 -18.57 -9.93 14.53
N LEU A 211 -17.61 -9.02 14.27
CA LEU A 211 -17.40 -7.80 15.02
C LEU A 211 -18.45 -6.73 14.69
N GLY A 212 -19.29 -7.00 13.69
CA GLY A 212 -20.35 -6.10 13.21
C GLY A 212 -19.78 -4.79 12.65
N LEU A 213 -18.56 -4.80 12.07
CA LEU A 213 -17.97 -3.60 11.51
C LEU A 213 -18.76 -3.15 10.28
N THR A 214 -19.09 -1.86 10.19
CA THR A 214 -19.89 -1.28 9.09
C THR A 214 -19.23 -1.47 7.73
N VAL A 215 -17.91 -1.61 7.71
CA VAL A 215 -17.09 -1.78 6.50
C VAL A 215 -16.92 -3.24 6.06
N ALA A 216 -17.51 -4.24 6.74
CA ALA A 216 -17.28 -5.66 6.45
C ALA A 216 -17.58 -6.05 4.99
N GLY A 217 -18.58 -5.42 4.36
CA GLY A 217 -18.95 -5.62 2.96
C GLY A 217 -18.18 -4.74 1.95
N LYS A 218 -17.29 -3.85 2.42
CA LYS A 218 -16.57 -2.93 1.54
C LYS A 218 -15.61 -3.68 0.60
N PRO A 219 -15.60 -3.37 -0.70
CA PRO A 219 -14.64 -3.96 -1.63
C PRO A 219 -13.20 -3.55 -1.29
N ASP A 220 -12.25 -4.41 -1.62
CA ASP A 220 -10.83 -4.07 -1.49
C ASP A 220 -10.44 -3.04 -2.55
N SER A 221 -9.48 -2.16 -2.22
CA SER A 221 -8.84 -1.30 -3.21
C SER A 221 -8.09 -2.17 -4.22
N GLN A 222 -8.42 -2.04 -5.52
CA GLN A 222 -7.87 -2.87 -6.57
C GLN A 222 -6.73 -2.19 -7.32
N ASP A 223 -6.57 -0.87 -7.17
CA ASP A 223 -5.64 -0.06 -7.95
C ASP A 223 -4.94 1.00 -7.09
N ILE A 224 -4.10 1.81 -7.73
CA ILE A 224 -3.41 2.93 -7.10
C ILE A 224 -4.46 3.92 -6.57
N CYS A 225 -4.43 4.17 -5.27
CA CYS A 225 -5.48 4.89 -4.54
C CYS A 225 -5.78 6.30 -5.07
N PHE A 226 -4.81 6.98 -5.69
CA PHE A 226 -4.99 8.31 -6.28
C PHE A 226 -5.26 8.29 -7.80
N VAL A 227 -5.44 7.10 -8.40
CA VAL A 227 -5.82 6.89 -9.81
C VAL A 227 -7.05 5.98 -9.89
N PRO A 228 -8.22 6.44 -9.44
CA PRO A 228 -9.39 5.58 -9.25
C PRO A 228 -9.93 4.97 -10.56
N ASP A 229 -9.72 5.66 -11.68
CA ASP A 229 -10.19 5.22 -13.01
C ASP A 229 -9.16 4.38 -13.76
N GLY A 230 -7.98 4.12 -13.16
CA GLY A 230 -6.88 3.37 -13.78
C GLY A 230 -6.21 4.09 -14.97
N ASP A 231 -6.60 5.32 -15.30
CA ASP A 231 -5.98 6.11 -16.39
C ASP A 231 -4.77 6.90 -15.87
N TYR A 232 -3.65 6.20 -15.72
CA TYR A 232 -2.38 6.79 -15.28
C TYR A 232 -1.88 7.85 -16.25
N ALA A 233 -2.08 7.64 -17.55
CA ALA A 233 -1.59 8.56 -18.57
C ALA A 233 -2.33 9.90 -18.52
N ALA A 234 -3.64 9.89 -18.28
CA ALA A 234 -4.42 11.13 -18.11
C ALA A 234 -3.96 11.91 -16.88
N LEU A 235 -3.72 11.21 -15.75
CA LEU A 235 -3.20 11.86 -14.54
C LEU A 235 -1.83 12.49 -14.80
N VAL A 236 -0.90 11.75 -15.42
CA VAL A 236 0.46 12.26 -15.70
C VAL A 236 0.41 13.47 -16.65
N ARG A 237 -0.43 13.44 -17.69
CA ARG A 237 -0.62 14.61 -18.58
C ARG A 237 -1.14 15.83 -17.82
N THR A 238 -2.02 15.63 -16.85
CA THR A 238 -2.54 16.74 -16.02
C THR A 238 -1.42 17.34 -15.15
N LEU A 239 -0.54 16.50 -14.59
CA LEU A 239 0.55 16.92 -13.72
C LEU A 239 1.76 17.46 -14.48
N ARG A 240 1.98 16.99 -15.70
CA ARG A 240 3.11 17.32 -16.59
C ARG A 240 2.59 17.56 -18.02
N PRO A 241 1.96 18.73 -18.28
CA PRO A 241 1.30 19.02 -19.57
C PRO A 241 2.25 18.94 -20.78
N ASP A 242 3.52 19.25 -20.57
CA ASP A 242 4.54 19.24 -21.61
C ASP A 242 5.10 17.84 -21.91
N ALA A 243 4.72 16.83 -21.12
CA ALA A 243 5.16 15.45 -21.29
C ALA A 243 4.29 14.68 -22.29
N GLY A 244 4.86 13.62 -22.83
CA GLY A 244 4.09 12.69 -23.67
C GLY A 244 3.95 13.14 -25.11
N GLN A 245 4.98 13.76 -25.69
CA GLN A 245 5.04 14.07 -27.11
C GLN A 245 4.90 12.79 -27.96
N PRO A 246 4.26 12.87 -29.14
CA PRO A 246 4.21 11.76 -30.09
C PRO A 246 5.62 11.27 -30.47
N GLY A 247 5.73 10.00 -30.83
CA GLY A 247 6.98 9.42 -31.25
C GLY A 247 6.76 8.09 -31.96
N ASP A 248 7.87 7.40 -32.22
CA ASP A 248 7.86 6.18 -33.00
C ASP A 248 7.84 4.91 -32.13
N ILE A 249 7.14 3.91 -32.62
CA ILE A 249 7.26 2.53 -32.13
C ILE A 249 8.22 1.83 -33.08
N VAL A 250 9.35 1.38 -32.54
CA VAL A 250 10.41 0.73 -33.32
C VAL A 250 10.63 -0.70 -32.85
N ASP A 251 11.08 -1.58 -33.73
CA ASP A 251 11.51 -2.92 -33.32
C ASP A 251 12.92 -2.91 -32.70
N VAL A 252 13.39 -4.07 -32.26
CA VAL A 252 14.71 -4.23 -31.65
C VAL A 252 15.86 -4.00 -32.64
N GLU A 253 15.61 -4.02 -33.96
CA GLU A 253 16.53 -3.68 -35.02
C GLU A 253 16.47 -2.20 -35.44
N GLY A 254 15.57 -1.42 -34.86
CA GLY A 254 15.44 0.03 -35.12
C GLY A 254 14.50 0.36 -36.29
N ARG A 255 13.76 -0.60 -36.85
CA ARG A 255 12.76 -0.31 -37.90
C ARG A 255 11.51 0.29 -37.30
N VAL A 256 10.99 1.35 -37.88
CA VAL A 256 9.74 1.98 -37.47
C VAL A 256 8.57 1.07 -37.86
N LEU A 257 7.79 0.67 -36.88
CA LEU A 257 6.58 -0.16 -37.05
C LEU A 257 5.29 0.66 -36.94
N GLY A 258 5.33 1.82 -36.32
CA GLY A 258 4.17 2.67 -36.09
C GLY A 258 4.52 3.92 -35.30
N GLN A 259 3.48 4.64 -34.91
CA GLN A 259 3.59 5.85 -34.09
C GLN A 259 2.69 5.79 -32.89
N HIS A 260 3.06 6.48 -31.81
CA HIS A 260 2.28 6.60 -30.60
C HIS A 260 2.03 8.06 -30.23
N ARG A 261 1.01 8.29 -29.39
CA ARG A 261 0.60 9.63 -28.91
C ARG A 261 1.33 10.09 -27.65
N GLY A 262 2.40 9.40 -27.26
CA GLY A 262 3.22 9.69 -26.09
C GLY A 262 3.60 8.44 -25.32
N VAL A 263 4.83 8.42 -24.78
CA VAL A 263 5.41 7.28 -24.06
C VAL A 263 4.67 6.93 -22.76
N LEU A 264 3.88 7.85 -22.22
CA LEU A 264 3.15 7.71 -20.96
C LEU A 264 2.13 6.58 -20.95
N GLY A 265 1.68 6.12 -22.13
CA GLY A 265 0.72 5.02 -22.28
C GLY A 265 1.37 3.63 -22.31
N PHE A 266 2.71 3.54 -22.14
CA PHE A 266 3.44 2.30 -22.29
C PHE A 266 4.16 1.88 -21.01
N THR A 267 4.26 0.57 -20.84
CA THR A 267 4.97 -0.06 -19.73
C THR A 267 5.78 -1.24 -20.27
N VAL A 268 6.99 -1.44 -19.79
CA VAL A 268 7.81 -2.59 -20.17
C VAL A 268 7.08 -3.91 -19.88
N GLY A 269 7.04 -4.80 -20.87
CA GLY A 269 6.27 -6.04 -20.83
C GLY A 269 4.83 -5.93 -21.35
N GLN A 270 4.34 -4.73 -21.65
CA GLN A 270 3.01 -4.52 -22.21
C GLN A 270 2.90 -5.16 -23.61
N ARG A 271 1.78 -5.87 -23.83
CA ARG A 271 1.46 -6.52 -25.11
C ARG A 271 0.30 -5.87 -25.85
N ARG A 272 -0.70 -5.37 -25.08
CA ARG A 272 -1.95 -4.81 -25.64
C ARG A 272 -1.84 -3.29 -25.80
N GLY A 273 -2.63 -2.74 -26.74
CA GLY A 273 -2.69 -1.28 -26.94
C GLY A 273 -1.43 -0.71 -27.62
N LEU A 274 -0.71 -1.53 -28.39
CA LEU A 274 0.41 -1.05 -29.23
C LEU A 274 -0.08 -0.49 -30.56
N ASP A 275 -1.34 -0.77 -30.93
CA ASP A 275 -1.99 -0.37 -32.18
C ASP A 275 -1.19 -0.69 -33.45
N LEU A 276 -0.42 -1.78 -33.40
CA LEU A 276 0.37 -2.33 -34.49
C LEU A 276 -0.44 -3.43 -35.19
N GLY A 277 -0.85 -3.19 -36.42
CA GLY A 277 -1.56 -4.14 -37.25
C GLY A 277 -0.65 -5.07 -38.04
N GLY A 278 -1.20 -6.25 -38.47
CA GLY A 278 -0.56 -7.13 -39.46
C GLY A 278 0.66 -7.92 -38.96
N LEU A 279 0.87 -8.05 -37.66
CA LEU A 279 1.99 -8.78 -37.08
C LEU A 279 1.72 -10.30 -37.04
N VAL A 280 2.72 -11.09 -37.45
CA VAL A 280 2.66 -12.57 -37.39
C VAL A 280 2.78 -13.08 -35.96
N GLU A 281 3.62 -12.40 -35.14
CA GLU A 281 3.83 -12.75 -33.74
C GLU A 281 3.52 -11.56 -32.82
N PRO A 282 3.08 -11.83 -31.57
CA PRO A 282 2.85 -10.76 -30.60
C PRO A 282 4.13 -10.05 -30.23
N LEU A 283 4.11 -8.72 -30.27
CA LEU A 283 5.20 -7.88 -29.75
C LEU A 283 4.90 -7.38 -28.34
N TYR A 284 5.97 -7.11 -27.61
CA TYR A 284 5.96 -6.60 -26.25
C TYR A 284 6.83 -5.35 -26.15
N VAL A 285 6.45 -4.40 -25.32
CA VAL A 285 7.33 -3.27 -25.01
C VAL A 285 8.55 -3.80 -24.27
N VAL A 286 9.73 -3.67 -24.91
CA VAL A 286 11.01 -4.11 -24.37
C VAL A 286 11.68 -2.97 -23.59
N ARG A 287 11.59 -1.75 -24.11
CA ARG A 287 12.22 -0.57 -23.53
C ARG A 287 11.48 0.70 -23.96
N ILE A 288 11.53 1.71 -23.12
CA ILE A 288 11.01 3.05 -23.40
C ILE A 288 12.20 4.02 -23.36
N GLU A 289 12.41 4.74 -24.44
CA GLU A 289 13.45 5.77 -24.57
C GLU A 289 12.78 7.15 -24.55
N ALA A 290 12.51 7.64 -23.34
CA ALA A 290 11.80 8.90 -23.16
C ALA A 290 12.54 10.11 -23.79
N ALA A 291 13.86 10.10 -23.82
CA ALA A 291 14.66 11.18 -24.42
C ALA A 291 14.40 11.35 -25.92
N ASN A 292 14.06 10.27 -26.62
CA ASN A 292 13.81 10.28 -28.07
C ASN A 292 12.33 10.07 -28.38
N ASN A 293 11.45 10.04 -27.37
CA ASN A 293 10.04 9.69 -27.49
C ASN A 293 9.83 8.36 -28.25
N SER A 294 10.67 7.35 -28.03
CA SER A 294 10.60 6.08 -28.73
C SER A 294 10.20 4.94 -27.82
N VAL A 295 9.34 4.05 -28.32
CA VAL A 295 8.95 2.80 -27.68
C VAL A 295 9.53 1.63 -28.47
N ILE A 296 10.45 0.89 -27.84
CA ILE A 296 11.09 -0.26 -28.47
C ILE A 296 10.26 -1.50 -28.16
N VAL A 297 9.85 -2.22 -29.21
CA VAL A 297 9.08 -3.44 -29.11
C VAL A 297 9.83 -4.63 -29.69
N GLY A 298 9.52 -5.83 -29.18
CA GLY A 298 10.17 -7.06 -29.66
C GLY A 298 9.40 -8.30 -29.24
N PRO A 299 9.83 -9.48 -29.70
CA PRO A 299 9.26 -10.75 -29.29
C PRO A 299 9.44 -10.97 -27.77
N ARG A 300 8.66 -11.86 -27.19
CA ARG A 300 8.72 -12.14 -25.75
C ARG A 300 10.14 -12.47 -25.25
N ALA A 301 10.95 -13.13 -26.08
CA ALA A 301 12.33 -13.47 -25.76
C ALA A 301 13.21 -12.23 -25.52
N ALA A 302 12.90 -11.09 -26.14
CA ALA A 302 13.63 -9.83 -25.96
C ALA A 302 13.43 -9.20 -24.57
N LEU A 303 12.44 -9.67 -23.80
CA LEU A 303 12.25 -9.26 -22.39
C LEU A 303 13.19 -10.00 -21.43
N ALA A 304 13.87 -11.06 -21.87
CA ALA A 304 14.76 -11.82 -21.01
C ALA A 304 16.01 -11.01 -20.67
N VAL A 305 16.28 -10.86 -19.39
CA VAL A 305 17.51 -10.24 -18.88
C VAL A 305 18.37 -11.28 -18.14
N ARG A 306 19.70 -11.24 -18.34
CA ARG A 306 20.63 -12.13 -17.65
C ARG A 306 21.13 -11.56 -16.34
N SER A 307 21.03 -10.26 -16.17
CA SER A 307 21.48 -9.56 -14.96
C SER A 307 20.62 -8.32 -14.71
N ALA A 308 20.48 -7.95 -13.45
CA ALA A 308 19.87 -6.71 -13.04
C ALA A 308 20.81 -5.98 -12.09
N ARG A 309 20.95 -4.66 -12.28
CA ARG A 309 21.65 -3.80 -11.32
C ARG A 309 20.68 -3.35 -10.26
N LEU A 310 21.01 -3.60 -9.00
CA LEU A 310 20.25 -3.15 -7.84
C LEU A 310 20.89 -1.89 -7.27
N SER A 311 20.09 -0.96 -6.79
CA SER A 311 20.51 0.26 -6.08
C SER A 311 19.61 0.49 -4.87
N GLU A 312 20.06 1.32 -3.94
CA GLU A 312 19.31 1.65 -2.72
C GLU A 312 18.88 0.38 -1.93
N LEU A 313 19.82 -0.55 -1.76
CA LEU A 313 19.55 -1.81 -1.07
C LEU A 313 19.18 -1.54 0.39
N ASN A 314 18.10 -2.17 0.85
CA ASN A 314 17.72 -2.24 2.25
C ASN A 314 17.93 -3.67 2.75
N TRP A 315 18.89 -3.84 3.64
CA TRP A 315 19.25 -5.15 4.19
C TRP A 315 18.64 -5.32 5.59
N ILE A 316 17.79 -6.32 5.77
CA ILE A 316 17.18 -6.65 7.06
C ILE A 316 17.81 -7.94 7.54
N GLY A 317 18.50 -7.90 8.66
CA GLY A 317 19.23 -9.03 9.25
C GLY A 317 20.74 -8.83 9.25
N ALA A 318 21.47 -9.84 9.68
CA ALA A 318 22.93 -9.83 9.63
C ALA A 318 23.44 -9.81 8.19
N ALA A 319 24.44 -8.97 7.90
CA ALA A 319 25.10 -8.88 6.60
C ALA A 319 26.10 -10.04 6.44
#